data_7104fdb4094f38e9e4b64cfb26e9d78a
#
_entry.id   7104fdb4094f38e9e4b64cfb26e9d78a
#
_cell.length_a   1.000
_cell.length_b   1.000
_cell.length_c   1.000
_cell.angle_alpha   90.00
_cell.angle_beta   90.00
_cell.angle_gamma   90.00
#
_symmetry.space_group_name_H-M   'P 1'
#
loop_
_entity.id
_entity.type
_entity.pdbx_description
1 polymer ?
#
loop_
_entity_poly.entity_id
_entity_poly.type
_entity_poly.pdbx_seq_one_letter_code
_entity_poly.pdbx_strand_id
1 'polypeptide(L)'
;MREKGKEEKNEFVRSVAEKKYEFGFTTEVHTEIIEKGLNEEVVRLISEKKGEPGWLLQFRLEAYRYWLTQVQPTWGHVHLPEIDYQAISYYADPTAKSKKGSLSVEEIDPELMKTFDKLGIPLEERLALSGTAVDAVMDSVSVKTTFKEKLSEKGIIFCSISEAVKNHPDLVRQYLGSVVPYRDNYFAALNSAVFSDGSFVYIPKNTRCPMELSTYFRINARNTGQFERTLIICDESSYVSYLEGCTAPMRDENQLHAAIVEIVVMDNAEVKYSTVQNWYPGDAEGKGGVLNLVTKRGDLRGVNSKLSWTQVETGSAITWKYPSCVLRGDNSVAEFYSVAVTNNHQEADTGTKMIHIGKNTRSTIISKGISAGKSQNSYRGLVRVGKQADNARNSSSCDSLLLGSQCGAHTFPYMDIHNNTATVEHEATTSKINEDQLFYCNQRGISTEEAVGLIVNGYAKDVLNKLPMEFAVEAQKLLSVSLEGTVG
;
A
#
# COMPACT_ATOMS: atom_id res chain seq x y z
N MET A 1 10.75 -35.84 -3.90
CA MET A 1 10.91 -34.37 -4.17
C MET A 1 9.71 -33.54 -3.78
N ARG A 2 8.44 -33.94 -4.02
CA ARG A 2 7.25 -33.14 -3.63
C ARG A 2 6.98 -33.11 -2.11
N GLU A 3 7.35 -34.12 -1.33
CA GLU A 3 7.16 -34.13 0.13
C GLU A 3 8.21 -33.28 0.88
N LYS A 4 9.49 -33.32 0.47
CA LYS A 4 10.53 -32.45 1.02
C LYS A 4 10.20 -30.95 0.87
N GLY A 5 9.70 -30.56 -0.30
CA GLY A 5 9.30 -29.16 -0.51
C GLY A 5 8.08 -28.71 0.31
N LYS A 6 7.22 -29.64 0.75
CA LYS A 6 6.11 -29.34 1.68
C LYS A 6 6.58 -29.22 3.14
N GLU A 7 7.55 -30.04 3.55
CA GLU A 7 8.13 -29.98 4.90
C GLU A 7 8.96 -28.69 5.08
N GLU A 8 9.81 -28.34 4.11
CA GLU A 8 10.58 -27.09 4.11
C GLU A 8 9.68 -25.84 4.11
N LYS A 9 8.56 -25.88 3.38
CA LYS A 9 7.56 -24.83 3.36
C LYS A 9 6.82 -24.68 4.71
N ASN A 10 6.52 -25.80 5.35
CA ASN A 10 5.90 -25.81 6.68
C ASN A 10 6.89 -25.35 7.78
N GLU A 11 8.16 -25.65 7.65
CA GLU A 11 9.22 -25.21 8.57
C GLU A 11 9.46 -23.70 8.45
N PHE A 12 9.46 -23.14 7.24
CA PHE A 12 9.54 -21.71 7.00
C PHE A 12 8.32 -20.97 7.59
N VAL A 13 7.10 -21.45 7.34
CA VAL A 13 5.87 -20.88 7.93
C VAL A 13 5.92 -20.94 9.45
N ARG A 14 6.43 -22.03 10.04
CA ARG A 14 6.63 -22.13 11.50
C ARG A 14 7.68 -21.16 12.00
N SER A 15 8.83 -21.02 11.33
CA SER A 15 9.90 -20.09 11.72
C SER A 15 9.46 -18.62 11.64
N VAL A 16 8.66 -18.26 10.65
CA VAL A 16 8.02 -16.94 10.55
C VAL A 16 6.98 -16.78 11.66
N ALA A 17 6.25 -17.87 12.01
CA ALA A 17 5.24 -17.87 13.07
C ALA A 17 5.84 -17.74 14.50
N GLU A 18 7.06 -18.16 14.74
CA GLU A 18 7.70 -18.16 16.06
C GLU A 18 8.60 -16.92 16.32
N LYS A 19 8.95 -16.12 15.29
CA LYS A 19 9.74 -14.90 15.47
C LYS A 19 8.90 -13.83 16.18
N LYS A 20 9.42 -13.27 17.28
CA LYS A 20 8.90 -12.04 17.88
C LYS A 20 8.96 -10.90 16.85
N TYR A 21 7.85 -10.16 16.75
CA TYR A 21 7.73 -9.06 15.82
C TYR A 21 8.49 -7.84 16.34
N GLU A 22 9.66 -7.52 15.77
CA GLU A 22 10.54 -6.41 16.19
C GLU A 22 10.76 -5.41 15.04
N PHE A 23 9.69 -4.77 14.51
CA PHE A 23 9.84 -3.84 13.38
C PHE A 23 10.23 -2.40 13.75
N GLY A 24 10.23 -2.05 15.05
CA GLY A 24 10.55 -0.70 15.54
C GLY A 24 12.04 -0.33 15.57
N PHE A 25 12.95 -1.18 15.07
CA PHE A 25 14.38 -0.90 15.08
C PHE A 25 14.81 0.12 14.03
N THR A 26 15.92 0.85 14.30
CA THR A 26 16.59 1.71 13.34
C THR A 26 17.80 1.01 12.75
N THR A 27 18.11 1.30 11.49
CA THR A 27 19.32 0.82 10.81
C THR A 27 20.35 1.93 10.81
N GLU A 28 21.56 1.63 11.33
CA GLU A 28 22.68 2.58 11.31
C GLU A 28 23.43 2.50 9.98
N VAL A 29 22.93 3.21 8.98
CA VAL A 29 23.55 3.33 7.65
C VAL A 29 23.85 4.79 7.38
N HIS A 30 25.01 5.05 6.76
CA HIS A 30 25.35 6.40 6.31
C HIS A 30 24.43 6.79 5.15
N THR A 31 23.50 7.70 5.42
CA THR A 31 22.53 8.19 4.45
C THR A 31 22.90 9.62 4.04
N GLU A 32 23.02 9.87 2.73
CA GLU A 32 23.11 11.23 2.19
C GLU A 32 21.72 11.85 2.17
N ILE A 33 21.49 12.88 2.97
CA ILE A 33 20.20 13.58 3.07
C ILE A 33 20.39 14.98 2.50
N ILE A 34 19.49 15.43 1.59
CA ILE A 34 19.49 16.81 1.10
C ILE A 34 18.94 17.75 2.19
N GLU A 35 19.23 19.05 2.04
CA GLU A 35 18.71 20.08 2.94
C GLU A 35 17.19 20.06 3.03
N LYS A 36 16.66 20.46 4.19
CA LYS A 36 15.22 20.56 4.44
C LYS A 36 14.61 21.69 3.64
N GLY A 37 13.32 21.57 3.39
CA GLY A 37 12.53 22.57 2.69
C GLY A 37 12.15 22.14 1.27
N LEU A 38 11.07 22.73 0.76
CA LEU A 38 10.55 22.46 -0.58
C LEU A 38 10.48 23.75 -1.39
N ASN A 39 11.25 23.78 -2.47
CA ASN A 39 11.27 24.86 -3.48
C ASN A 39 11.65 24.28 -4.86
N GLU A 40 11.66 25.10 -5.92
CA GLU A 40 12.04 24.64 -7.26
C GLU A 40 13.46 24.09 -7.34
N GLU A 41 14.40 24.59 -6.54
CA GLU A 41 15.80 24.15 -6.53
C GLU A 41 15.90 22.72 -5.98
N VAL A 42 15.16 22.40 -4.92
CA VAL A 42 15.05 21.04 -4.36
C VAL A 42 14.44 20.09 -5.37
N VAL A 43 13.39 20.48 -6.10
CA VAL A 43 12.78 19.66 -7.16
C VAL A 43 13.78 19.40 -8.30
N ARG A 44 14.56 20.40 -8.71
CA ARG A 44 15.64 20.24 -9.72
C ARG A 44 16.75 19.33 -9.22
N LEU A 45 17.16 19.48 -7.95
CA LEU A 45 18.19 18.67 -7.33
C LEU A 45 17.81 17.18 -7.27
N ILE A 46 16.54 16.86 -6.93
CA ILE A 46 16.03 15.48 -6.96
C ILE A 46 16.16 14.90 -8.38
N SER A 47 15.70 15.64 -9.39
CA SER A 47 15.77 15.23 -10.80
C SER A 47 17.22 15.03 -11.28
N GLU A 48 18.13 15.90 -10.89
CA GLU A 48 19.56 15.81 -11.20
C GLU A 48 20.20 14.57 -10.54
N LYS A 49 19.98 14.36 -9.23
CA LYS A 49 20.49 13.18 -8.51
C LYS A 49 20.00 11.86 -9.12
N LYS A 50 18.78 11.81 -9.60
CA LYS A 50 18.18 10.67 -10.30
C LYS A 50 18.64 10.55 -11.76
N GLY A 51 19.25 11.57 -12.35
CA GLY A 51 19.66 11.61 -13.74
C GLY A 51 18.47 11.52 -14.70
N GLU A 52 17.41 12.27 -14.41
CA GLU A 52 16.14 12.22 -15.13
C GLU A 52 16.18 13.00 -16.45
N PRO A 53 15.39 12.60 -17.47
CA PRO A 53 15.26 13.35 -18.70
C PRO A 53 14.45 14.65 -18.48
N GLY A 54 14.69 15.65 -19.34
CA GLY A 54 14.08 16.97 -19.19
C GLY A 54 12.55 17.00 -19.16
N TRP A 55 11.87 16.04 -19.83
CA TRP A 55 10.41 15.95 -19.79
C TRP A 55 9.88 15.58 -18.38
N LEU A 56 10.64 14.78 -17.62
CA LEU A 56 10.23 14.40 -16.27
C LEU A 56 10.49 15.54 -15.28
N LEU A 57 11.59 16.27 -15.43
CA LEU A 57 11.82 17.51 -14.68
C LEU A 57 10.70 18.52 -14.93
N GLN A 58 10.26 18.69 -16.17
CA GLN A 58 9.15 19.58 -16.50
C GLN A 58 7.85 19.15 -15.81
N PHE A 59 7.52 17.84 -15.83
CA PHE A 59 6.38 17.26 -15.11
C PHE A 59 6.43 17.58 -13.61
N ARG A 60 7.60 17.42 -12.97
CA ARG A 60 7.80 17.73 -11.55
C ARG A 60 7.57 19.21 -11.24
N LEU A 61 8.13 20.10 -12.05
CA LEU A 61 8.01 21.55 -11.87
C LEU A 61 6.55 22.02 -12.04
N GLU A 62 5.84 21.48 -13.03
CA GLU A 62 4.41 21.77 -13.20
C GLU A 62 3.58 21.29 -12.00
N ALA A 63 3.87 20.10 -11.49
CA ALA A 63 3.22 19.56 -10.29
C ALA A 63 3.51 20.43 -9.06
N TYR A 64 4.75 20.86 -8.86
CA TYR A 64 5.14 21.74 -7.76
C TYR A 64 4.42 23.08 -7.82
N ARG A 65 4.42 23.75 -9.00
CA ARG A 65 3.74 25.04 -9.19
C ARG A 65 2.23 24.90 -8.97
N TYR A 66 1.61 23.80 -9.41
CA TYR A 66 0.22 23.51 -9.13
C TYR A 66 -0.01 23.32 -7.63
N TRP A 67 0.85 22.54 -6.96
CA TRP A 67 0.75 22.31 -5.51
C TRP A 67 0.76 23.61 -4.69
N LEU A 68 1.60 24.58 -5.06
CA LEU A 68 1.64 25.91 -4.42
C LEU A 68 0.31 26.67 -4.51
N THR A 69 -0.56 26.35 -5.47
CA THR A 69 -1.88 26.96 -5.61
C THR A 69 -2.96 26.26 -4.77
N GLN A 70 -2.63 25.15 -4.16
CA GLN A 70 -3.58 24.33 -3.42
C GLN A 70 -3.49 24.59 -1.91
N VAL A 71 -4.57 24.23 -1.21
CA VAL A 71 -4.63 24.28 0.25
C VAL A 71 -4.72 22.85 0.77
N GLN A 72 -4.04 22.55 1.88
CA GLN A 72 -4.12 21.25 2.53
C GLN A 72 -5.59 20.91 2.83
N PRO A 73 -6.08 19.74 2.39
CA PRO A 73 -7.48 19.40 2.58
C PRO A 73 -7.81 19.08 4.03
N THR A 74 -9.02 19.45 4.46
CA THR A 74 -9.54 19.26 5.82
C THR A 74 -10.86 18.49 5.86
N TRP A 75 -11.32 17.96 4.72
CA TRP A 75 -12.62 17.31 4.60
C TRP A 75 -12.66 15.85 5.07
N GLY A 76 -11.48 15.20 5.26
CA GLY A 76 -11.40 13.84 5.80
C GLY A 76 -11.87 13.78 7.25
N HIS A 77 -12.33 12.62 7.67
CA HIS A 77 -12.69 12.36 9.07
C HIS A 77 -11.47 11.94 9.89
N VAL A 78 -10.42 12.74 9.80
CA VAL A 78 -9.16 12.62 10.53
C VAL A 78 -8.68 14.02 10.93
N HIS A 79 -8.02 14.13 12.07
CA HIS A 79 -7.46 15.40 12.55
C HIS A 79 -6.02 15.56 12.03
N LEU A 80 -5.89 15.77 10.70
CA LEU A 80 -4.57 15.94 10.09
C LEU A 80 -3.92 17.22 10.62
N PRO A 81 -2.73 17.12 11.28
CA PRO A 81 -2.03 18.31 11.75
C PRO A 81 -1.58 19.20 10.61
N GLU A 82 -1.32 20.47 10.89
CA GLU A 82 -0.61 21.32 9.96
C GLU A 82 0.80 20.77 9.73
N ILE A 83 1.12 20.44 8.49
CA ILE A 83 2.42 19.87 8.13
C ILE A 83 3.36 21.00 7.74
N ASP A 84 4.47 21.13 8.47
CA ASP A 84 5.56 22.04 8.08
C ASP A 84 6.40 21.42 6.97
N TYR A 85 6.04 21.70 5.71
CA TYR A 85 6.75 21.22 4.52
C TYR A 85 8.17 21.77 4.40
N GLN A 86 8.54 22.81 5.17
CA GLN A 86 9.90 23.35 5.18
C GLN A 86 10.80 22.66 6.22
N ALA A 87 10.23 21.90 7.14
CA ALA A 87 10.98 21.11 8.13
C ALA A 87 11.35 19.69 7.66
N ILE A 88 10.89 19.27 6.46
CA ILE A 88 11.07 17.94 5.89
C ILE A 88 12.18 17.95 4.85
N SER A 89 13.01 16.90 4.78
CA SER A 89 13.86 16.58 3.64
C SER A 89 13.12 15.66 2.67
N TYR A 90 13.29 15.89 1.37
CA TYR A 90 12.55 15.21 0.29
C TYR A 90 13.36 14.14 -0.45
N TYR A 91 14.61 13.92 -0.04
CA TYR A 91 15.45 12.88 -0.61
C TYR A 91 16.50 12.40 0.38
N ALA A 92 16.62 11.09 0.50
CA ALA A 92 17.59 10.43 1.34
C ALA A 92 18.14 9.19 0.62
N ASP A 93 19.47 9.09 0.46
CA ASP A 93 20.14 8.01 -0.26
C ASP A 93 21.06 7.22 0.70
N PRO A 94 20.63 6.02 1.13
CA PRO A 94 21.44 5.15 1.99
C PRO A 94 22.58 4.46 1.22
N THR A 95 22.60 4.55 -0.12
CA THR A 95 23.60 3.90 -0.98
C THR A 95 24.67 4.86 -1.51
N ALA A 96 24.68 6.12 -1.09
CA ALA A 96 25.54 7.18 -1.66
C ALA A 96 27.06 6.86 -1.64
N LYS A 97 27.53 5.99 -0.73
CA LYS A 97 28.91 5.51 -0.70
C LYS A 97 29.20 4.30 -1.59
N SER A 98 28.15 3.59 -2.03
CA SER A 98 28.27 2.45 -2.92
C SER A 98 28.38 2.93 -4.37
N LYS A 99 29.03 2.16 -5.25
CA LYS A 99 29.12 2.54 -6.68
C LYS A 99 27.73 2.56 -7.31
N LYS A 100 27.39 3.63 -8.01
CA LYS A 100 26.12 3.81 -8.71
C LYS A 100 25.87 2.70 -9.72
N GLY A 101 24.83 1.92 -9.55
CA GLY A 101 24.36 0.85 -10.46
C GLY A 101 23.58 -0.20 -9.70
N SER A 102 22.93 -1.14 -10.42
CA SER A 102 22.34 -2.33 -9.78
C SER A 102 23.44 -3.07 -8.99
N LEU A 103 23.36 -3.00 -7.66
CA LEU A 103 24.39 -3.55 -6.78
C LEU A 103 24.35 -5.09 -6.85
N SER A 104 25.51 -5.73 -7.03
CA SER A 104 25.65 -7.14 -6.69
C SER A 104 25.45 -7.33 -5.17
N VAL A 105 25.09 -8.55 -4.73
CA VAL A 105 24.89 -8.82 -3.28
C VAL A 105 26.14 -8.45 -2.46
N GLU A 106 27.32 -8.57 -3.07
CA GLU A 106 28.63 -8.30 -2.47
C GLU A 106 28.92 -6.79 -2.32
N GLU A 107 28.19 -5.93 -3.04
CA GLU A 107 28.33 -4.47 -3.03
C GLU A 107 27.31 -3.77 -2.12
N ILE A 108 26.32 -4.51 -1.59
CA ILE A 108 25.32 -3.98 -0.65
C ILE A 108 25.97 -3.85 0.74
N ASP A 109 25.71 -2.71 1.39
CA ASP A 109 26.17 -2.49 2.78
C ASP A 109 25.67 -3.65 3.69
N PRO A 110 26.56 -4.31 4.45
CA PRO A 110 26.20 -5.43 5.33
C PRO A 110 25.10 -5.09 6.35
N GLU A 111 24.98 -3.85 6.79
CA GLU A 111 23.93 -3.42 7.72
C GLU A 111 22.56 -3.31 7.01
N LEU A 112 22.54 -2.92 5.71
CA LEU A 112 21.35 -3.00 4.88
C LEU A 112 20.91 -4.45 4.69
N MET A 113 21.83 -5.37 4.40
CA MET A 113 21.53 -6.80 4.30
C MET A 113 20.91 -7.33 5.58
N LYS A 114 21.53 -7.08 6.73
CA LYS A 114 20.99 -7.48 8.04
C LYS A 114 19.60 -6.91 8.32
N THR A 115 19.33 -5.69 7.85
CA THR A 115 18.02 -5.06 8.00
C THR A 115 16.95 -5.84 7.26
N PHE A 116 17.19 -6.18 6.01
CA PHE A 116 16.23 -6.95 5.20
C PHE A 116 16.09 -8.38 5.71
N ASP A 117 17.17 -9.01 6.19
CA ASP A 117 17.11 -10.33 6.84
C ASP A 117 16.24 -10.31 8.12
N LYS A 118 16.39 -9.28 8.97
CA LYS A 118 15.54 -9.09 10.15
C LYS A 118 14.07 -8.90 9.78
N LEU A 119 13.80 -8.23 8.68
CA LEU A 119 12.46 -8.02 8.14
C LEU A 119 11.90 -9.28 7.46
N GLY A 120 12.72 -10.33 7.28
CA GLY A 120 12.32 -11.55 6.61
C GLY A 120 12.24 -11.42 5.10
N ILE A 121 12.91 -10.43 4.52
CA ILE A 121 12.91 -10.15 3.07
C ILE A 121 14.17 -10.75 2.44
N PRO A 122 14.06 -11.85 1.68
CA PRO A 122 15.21 -12.47 1.06
C PRO A 122 15.71 -11.66 -0.14
N LEU A 123 16.85 -10.99 -0.01
CA LEU A 123 17.52 -10.30 -1.12
C LEU A 123 18.35 -11.26 -2.00
N GLU A 124 18.60 -12.49 -1.53
CA GLU A 124 19.24 -13.53 -2.32
C GLU A 124 18.18 -14.45 -2.94
N GLU A 125 18.19 -14.59 -4.27
CA GLU A 125 17.21 -15.41 -5.00
C GLU A 125 17.17 -16.88 -4.55
N ARG A 126 18.30 -17.42 -4.11
CA ARG A 126 18.40 -18.78 -3.55
C ARG A 126 17.64 -18.98 -2.24
N LEU A 127 17.40 -17.88 -1.48
CA LEU A 127 16.66 -17.91 -0.21
C LEU A 127 15.17 -17.63 -0.42
N ALA A 128 14.76 -17.23 -1.62
CA ALA A 128 13.38 -17.01 -1.98
C ALA A 128 12.61 -18.33 -2.16
N LEU A 129 12.28 -18.99 -1.05
CA LEU A 129 11.57 -20.28 -1.02
C LEU A 129 10.15 -20.18 -1.62
N SER A 130 9.58 -19.01 -1.65
CA SER A 130 8.22 -18.74 -2.15
C SER A 130 8.14 -18.55 -3.67
N GLY A 131 9.29 -18.35 -4.37
CA GLY A 131 9.29 -17.98 -5.78
C GLY A 131 8.72 -16.57 -6.03
N THR A 132 8.80 -15.67 -5.05
CA THR A 132 8.41 -14.27 -5.15
C THR A 132 9.59 -13.42 -5.61
N ALA A 133 9.40 -12.56 -6.62
CA ALA A 133 10.37 -11.54 -6.97
C ALA A 133 10.19 -10.31 -6.07
N VAL A 134 11.27 -9.80 -5.51
CA VAL A 134 11.25 -8.70 -4.54
C VAL A 134 12.05 -7.50 -5.06
N ASP A 135 11.48 -6.30 -4.92
CA ASP A 135 12.18 -5.01 -5.02
C ASP A 135 12.24 -4.38 -3.62
N ALA A 136 13.44 -4.17 -3.10
CA ALA A 136 13.67 -3.63 -1.77
C ALA A 136 14.03 -2.15 -1.86
N VAL A 137 13.16 -1.28 -1.33
CA VAL A 137 13.33 0.17 -1.33
C VAL A 137 13.57 0.66 0.09
N MET A 138 14.62 1.44 0.29
CA MET A 138 14.94 2.09 1.55
C MET A 138 15.05 3.60 1.36
N ASP A 139 14.28 4.35 2.11
CA ASP A 139 14.15 5.81 1.97
C ASP A 139 13.83 6.20 0.50
N SER A 140 14.74 6.84 -0.20
CA SER A 140 14.51 7.35 -1.57
C SER A 140 15.08 6.49 -2.70
N VAL A 141 15.60 5.29 -2.40
CA VAL A 141 16.35 4.48 -3.38
C VAL A 141 15.98 3.01 -3.33
N SER A 142 15.78 2.39 -4.51
CA SER A 142 15.73 0.93 -4.64
C SER A 142 17.14 0.37 -4.44
N VAL A 143 17.27 -0.54 -3.47
CA VAL A 143 18.52 -1.17 -3.10
C VAL A 143 18.81 -2.37 -4.01
N LYS A 144 17.78 -3.19 -4.26
CA LYS A 144 17.92 -4.38 -5.12
C LYS A 144 16.56 -4.89 -5.60
N THR A 145 16.53 -5.35 -6.88
CA THR A 145 15.41 -6.10 -7.47
C THR A 145 15.88 -7.52 -7.82
N THR A 146 15.15 -8.54 -7.35
CA THR A 146 15.46 -9.96 -7.57
C THR A 146 14.74 -10.54 -8.79
N PHE A 147 15.21 -11.67 -9.33
CA PHE A 147 14.61 -12.41 -10.48
C PHE A 147 14.42 -11.61 -11.77
N LYS A 148 15.11 -10.49 -11.92
CA LYS A 148 14.96 -9.56 -13.04
C LYS A 148 15.24 -10.23 -14.39
N GLU A 149 16.31 -11.05 -14.49
CA GLU A 149 16.67 -11.77 -15.71
C GLU A 149 15.59 -12.78 -16.10
N LYS A 150 15.12 -13.60 -15.14
CA LYS A 150 14.09 -14.60 -15.37
C LYS A 150 12.74 -14.01 -15.80
N LEU A 151 12.40 -12.81 -15.30
CA LEU A 151 11.21 -12.08 -15.72
C LEU A 151 11.40 -11.49 -17.13
N SER A 152 12.60 -10.97 -17.43
CA SER A 152 12.92 -10.38 -18.73
C SER A 152 12.88 -11.39 -19.88
N GLU A 153 13.19 -12.68 -19.63
CA GLU A 153 13.02 -13.78 -20.61
C GLU A 153 11.59 -13.90 -21.14
N LYS A 154 10.60 -13.46 -20.35
CA LYS A 154 9.18 -13.40 -20.73
C LYS A 154 8.74 -12.01 -21.19
N GLY A 155 9.68 -11.08 -21.35
CA GLY A 155 9.40 -9.68 -21.67
C GLY A 155 8.75 -8.89 -20.53
N ILE A 156 8.70 -9.45 -19.31
CA ILE A 156 8.17 -8.78 -18.13
C ILE A 156 9.24 -7.80 -17.63
N ILE A 157 8.82 -6.55 -17.39
CA ILE A 157 9.65 -5.53 -16.76
C ILE A 157 9.22 -5.41 -15.31
N PHE A 158 10.16 -5.62 -14.39
CA PHE A 158 10.01 -5.34 -12.96
C PHE A 158 11.28 -4.70 -12.45
N CYS A 159 11.22 -3.43 -12.15
CA CYS A 159 12.36 -2.63 -11.70
C CYS A 159 11.88 -1.38 -10.95
N SER A 160 12.80 -0.59 -10.42
CA SER A 160 12.45 0.72 -9.85
C SER A 160 11.95 1.67 -10.92
N ILE A 161 11.09 2.64 -10.54
CA ILE A 161 10.63 3.69 -11.47
C ILE A 161 11.79 4.52 -12.00
N SER A 162 12.82 4.76 -11.18
CA SER A 162 14.04 5.47 -11.58
C SER A 162 14.82 4.75 -12.68
N GLU A 163 14.87 3.43 -12.63
CA GLU A 163 15.46 2.60 -13.67
C GLU A 163 14.58 2.59 -14.93
N ALA A 164 13.27 2.45 -14.76
CA ALA A 164 12.33 2.45 -15.90
C ALA A 164 12.37 3.76 -16.70
N VAL A 165 12.51 4.90 -16.04
CA VAL A 165 12.67 6.22 -16.69
C VAL A 165 13.88 6.25 -17.64
N LYS A 166 14.96 5.54 -17.31
CA LYS A 166 16.19 5.48 -18.11
C LYS A 166 16.12 4.45 -19.24
N ASN A 167 15.62 3.25 -18.91
CA ASN A 167 15.67 2.08 -19.80
C ASN A 167 14.40 1.92 -20.65
N HIS A 168 13.26 2.46 -20.19
CA HIS A 168 11.94 2.35 -20.85
C HIS A 168 11.20 3.68 -20.88
N PRO A 169 11.86 4.80 -21.32
CA PRO A 169 11.32 6.15 -21.21
C PRO A 169 9.98 6.34 -21.93
N ASP A 170 9.78 5.68 -23.06
CA ASP A 170 8.53 5.81 -23.84
C ASP A 170 7.33 5.24 -23.11
N LEU A 171 7.47 4.06 -22.48
CA LEU A 171 6.40 3.46 -21.65
C LEU A 171 6.10 4.34 -20.44
N VAL A 172 7.13 4.80 -19.73
CA VAL A 172 6.92 5.67 -18.57
C VAL A 172 6.22 6.95 -18.99
N ARG A 173 6.71 7.61 -20.07
CA ARG A 173 6.12 8.86 -20.56
C ARG A 173 4.66 8.71 -21.00
N GLN A 174 4.30 7.55 -21.56
CA GLN A 174 2.94 7.26 -22.01
C GLN A 174 1.96 7.11 -20.86
N TYR A 175 2.39 6.49 -19.75
CA TYR A 175 1.48 6.07 -18.69
C TYR A 175 1.59 6.84 -17.37
N LEU A 176 2.75 7.40 -17.04
CA LEU A 176 2.96 8.17 -15.81
C LEU A 176 2.02 9.38 -15.76
N GLY A 177 1.23 9.46 -14.70
CA GLY A 177 0.24 10.53 -14.53
C GLY A 177 -1.02 10.37 -15.37
N SER A 178 -1.16 9.28 -16.14
CA SER A 178 -2.34 9.02 -16.98
C SER A 178 -3.55 8.54 -16.16
N VAL A 179 -3.32 7.98 -14.98
CA VAL A 179 -4.36 7.50 -14.07
C VAL A 179 -4.47 8.40 -12.84
N VAL A 180 -3.34 8.85 -12.31
CA VAL A 180 -3.27 9.84 -11.23
C VAL A 180 -2.48 11.07 -11.73
N PRO A 181 -3.14 12.01 -12.43
CA PRO A 181 -2.50 13.26 -12.81
C PRO A 181 -2.15 14.08 -11.55
N TYR A 182 -1.15 14.94 -11.62
CA TYR A 182 -0.77 15.80 -10.50
C TYR A 182 -1.91 16.72 -10.02
N ARG A 183 -2.96 16.89 -10.83
CA ARG A 183 -4.18 17.65 -10.48
C ARG A 183 -5.25 16.84 -9.78
N ASP A 184 -5.03 15.55 -9.48
CA ASP A 184 -6.03 14.68 -8.83
C ASP A 184 -6.37 15.17 -7.42
N ASN A 185 -5.36 15.48 -6.62
CA ASN A 185 -5.51 16.03 -5.27
C ASN A 185 -4.21 16.67 -4.77
N TYR A 186 -4.28 17.31 -3.59
CA TYR A 186 -3.16 18.00 -2.95
C TYR A 186 -1.90 17.13 -2.78
N PHE A 187 -2.05 15.90 -2.24
CA PHE A 187 -0.94 14.98 -2.00
C PHE A 187 -0.43 14.32 -3.28
N ALA A 188 -1.29 14.17 -4.30
CA ALA A 188 -0.86 13.74 -5.61
C ALA A 188 0.00 14.80 -6.31
N ALA A 189 -0.31 16.08 -6.14
CA ALA A 189 0.53 17.17 -6.63
C ALA A 189 1.90 17.17 -5.94
N LEU A 190 1.92 17.08 -4.60
CA LEU A 190 3.14 16.99 -3.81
C LEU A 190 4.01 15.79 -4.25
N ASN A 191 3.43 14.58 -4.27
CA ASN A 191 4.14 13.39 -4.71
C ASN A 191 4.70 13.56 -6.12
N SER A 192 3.90 14.05 -7.07
CA SER A 192 4.34 14.24 -8.47
C SER A 192 5.53 15.19 -8.60
N ALA A 193 5.67 16.15 -7.68
CA ALA A 193 6.82 17.06 -7.62
C ALA A 193 8.09 16.41 -7.08
N VAL A 194 7.95 15.53 -6.05
CA VAL A 194 9.10 15.10 -5.24
C VAL A 194 9.28 13.58 -5.14
N PHE A 195 8.47 12.75 -5.84
CA PHE A 195 8.62 11.29 -5.72
C PHE A 195 10.07 10.88 -6.01
N SER A 196 10.57 9.96 -5.20
CA SER A 196 11.98 9.57 -5.25
C SER A 196 12.17 8.22 -5.92
N ASP A 197 11.41 7.21 -5.51
CA ASP A 197 11.42 5.89 -6.14
C ASP A 197 10.04 5.20 -5.99
N GLY A 198 9.96 3.96 -6.39
CA GLY A 198 8.79 3.13 -6.42
C GLY A 198 8.95 2.06 -7.48
N SER A 199 7.91 1.27 -7.73
CA SER A 199 8.00 0.16 -8.66
C SER A 199 7.43 0.49 -10.03
N PHE A 200 8.10 -0.01 -11.06
CA PHE A 200 7.60 -0.08 -12.42
C PHE A 200 7.39 -1.52 -12.82
N VAL A 201 6.16 -1.85 -13.23
CA VAL A 201 5.78 -3.19 -13.69
C VAL A 201 5.10 -3.09 -15.05
N TYR A 202 5.62 -3.82 -16.04
CA TYR A 202 4.95 -4.00 -17.33
C TYR A 202 4.84 -5.50 -17.64
N ILE A 203 3.61 -5.97 -17.84
CA ILE A 203 3.33 -7.34 -18.25
C ILE A 203 2.88 -7.31 -19.71
N PRO A 204 3.65 -7.90 -20.64
CA PRO A 204 3.33 -7.85 -22.05
C PRO A 204 2.11 -8.71 -22.40
N LYS A 205 1.56 -8.50 -23.61
CA LYS A 205 0.40 -9.23 -24.12
C LYS A 205 0.53 -10.74 -23.99
N ASN A 206 -0.59 -11.39 -23.66
CA ASN A 206 -0.70 -12.84 -23.55
C ASN A 206 0.28 -13.48 -22.54
N THR A 207 0.74 -12.72 -21.57
CA THR A 207 1.73 -13.17 -20.58
C THR A 207 1.12 -13.26 -19.19
N ARG A 208 1.23 -14.44 -18.59
CA ARG A 208 0.95 -14.64 -17.18
C ARG A 208 2.24 -14.56 -16.38
N CYS A 209 2.33 -13.63 -15.43
CA CYS A 209 3.51 -13.55 -14.57
C CYS A 209 3.70 -14.86 -13.80
N PRO A 210 4.89 -15.50 -13.89
CA PRO A 210 5.10 -16.84 -13.35
C PRO A 210 5.25 -16.88 -11.83
N MET A 211 5.38 -15.73 -11.19
CA MET A 211 5.60 -15.59 -9.75
C MET A 211 4.91 -14.34 -9.20
N GLU A 212 4.73 -14.28 -7.90
CA GLU A 212 4.31 -13.06 -7.21
C GLU A 212 5.42 -12.00 -7.34
N LEU A 213 5.03 -10.74 -7.57
CA LEU A 213 5.94 -9.60 -7.48
C LEU A 213 5.70 -8.90 -6.15
N SER A 214 6.75 -8.48 -5.49
CA SER A 214 6.63 -7.77 -4.21
C SER A 214 7.58 -6.59 -4.15
N THR A 215 7.12 -5.46 -3.63
CA THR A 215 7.98 -4.35 -3.25
C THR A 215 7.86 -4.08 -1.77
N TYR A 216 9.00 -3.90 -1.13
CA TYR A 216 9.05 -3.61 0.28
C TYR A 216 9.67 -2.24 0.52
N PHE A 217 8.89 -1.35 1.14
CA PHE A 217 9.30 0.01 1.47
C PHE A 217 9.66 0.16 2.94
N ARG A 218 10.83 0.73 3.21
CA ARG A 218 11.31 1.01 4.56
C ARG A 218 11.70 2.48 4.69
N ILE A 219 11.00 3.25 5.51
CA ILE A 219 11.47 4.55 5.97
C ILE A 219 12.53 4.32 7.05
N ASN A 220 13.68 4.95 6.96
CA ASN A 220 14.72 4.82 7.98
C ASN A 220 15.32 6.17 8.40
N ALA A 221 15.50 7.12 7.47
CA ALA A 221 16.10 8.42 7.76
C ALA A 221 15.18 9.32 8.60
N ARG A 222 15.79 10.13 9.50
CA ARG A 222 15.05 11.10 10.33
C ARG A 222 14.66 12.35 9.56
N ASN A 223 13.53 12.96 9.91
CA ASN A 223 13.04 14.20 9.29
C ASN A 223 12.94 14.14 7.77
N THR A 224 12.71 12.95 7.21
CA THR A 224 12.50 12.74 5.78
C THR A 224 11.07 12.32 5.53
N GLY A 225 10.50 12.82 4.43
CA GLY A 225 9.26 12.28 3.88
C GLY A 225 9.55 11.10 2.95
N GLN A 226 8.60 10.18 2.85
CA GLN A 226 8.63 9.07 1.89
C GLN A 226 7.60 9.36 0.79
N PHE A 227 8.09 9.45 -0.45
CA PHE A 227 7.27 9.82 -1.61
C PHE A 227 7.46 8.78 -2.71
N GLU A 228 6.67 7.72 -2.65
CA GLU A 228 6.74 6.59 -3.58
C GLU A 228 5.79 6.77 -4.75
N ARG A 229 6.20 6.28 -5.93
CA ARG A 229 5.33 6.24 -7.10
C ARG A 229 5.44 4.92 -7.82
N THR A 230 4.39 4.11 -7.74
CA THR A 230 4.30 2.80 -8.39
C THR A 230 3.42 2.89 -9.64
N LEU A 231 3.90 2.33 -10.76
CA LEU A 231 3.18 2.26 -12.02
C LEU A 231 3.15 0.81 -12.51
N ILE A 232 1.93 0.25 -12.63
CA ILE A 232 1.70 -1.13 -13.09
C ILE A 232 0.87 -1.09 -14.37
N ILE A 233 1.36 -1.72 -15.42
CA ILE A 233 0.69 -1.82 -16.72
C ILE A 233 0.54 -3.30 -17.06
N CYS A 234 -0.70 -3.77 -17.11
CA CYS A 234 -1.05 -5.11 -17.61
C CYS A 234 -1.63 -4.98 -19.01
N ASP A 235 -0.86 -5.41 -20.01
CA ASP A 235 -1.28 -5.37 -21.40
C ASP A 235 -2.32 -6.49 -21.69
N GLU A 236 -2.85 -6.56 -22.87
CA GLU A 236 -3.93 -7.45 -23.29
C GLU A 236 -3.69 -8.91 -22.91
N SER A 237 -4.69 -9.56 -22.30
CA SER A 237 -4.67 -10.98 -21.89
C SER A 237 -3.51 -11.33 -20.96
N SER A 238 -3.09 -10.40 -20.12
CA SER A 238 -1.99 -10.59 -19.17
C SER A 238 -2.48 -10.72 -17.72
N TYR A 239 -1.59 -11.20 -16.85
CA TYR A 239 -1.89 -11.38 -15.43
C TYR A 239 -0.70 -11.07 -14.56
N VAL A 240 -0.93 -10.35 -13.46
CA VAL A 240 0.04 -10.18 -12.38
C VAL A 240 -0.64 -10.18 -11.00
N SER A 241 0.07 -10.75 -10.03
CA SER A 241 -0.18 -10.54 -8.61
C SER A 241 0.99 -9.75 -8.04
N TYR A 242 0.69 -8.62 -7.42
CA TYR A 242 1.68 -7.69 -6.87
C TYR A 242 1.35 -7.38 -5.43
N LEU A 243 2.37 -7.39 -4.59
CA LEU A 243 2.26 -7.07 -3.17
C LEU A 243 3.17 -5.91 -2.78
N GLU A 244 2.66 -5.04 -1.95
CA GLU A 244 3.38 -3.94 -1.32
C GLU A 244 3.43 -4.13 0.20
N GLY A 245 4.63 -4.20 0.75
CA GLY A 245 4.89 -4.18 2.18
C GLY A 245 5.53 -2.86 2.61
N CYS A 246 5.09 -2.28 3.73
CA CYS A 246 5.62 -1.01 4.21
C CYS A 246 5.86 -1.04 5.71
N THR A 247 7.02 -0.51 6.13
CA THR A 247 7.36 -0.36 7.57
C THR A 247 8.11 0.94 7.85
N ALA A 248 8.02 1.39 9.11
CA ALA A 248 8.82 2.50 9.64
C ALA A 248 9.31 2.20 11.06
N PRO A 249 10.47 2.74 11.50
CA PRO A 249 10.93 2.65 12.88
C PRO A 249 10.08 3.53 13.80
N MET A 250 10.14 3.27 15.11
CA MET A 250 9.54 4.12 16.15
C MET A 250 10.29 5.45 16.26
N ARG A 251 9.54 6.58 16.22
CA ARG A 251 10.08 7.93 16.35
C ARG A 251 9.08 8.87 17.04
N ASP A 252 9.61 9.83 17.81
CA ASP A 252 8.83 10.83 18.55
C ASP A 252 8.26 11.95 17.68
N GLU A 253 8.62 11.98 16.40
CA GLU A 253 8.20 12.97 15.41
C GLU A 253 7.28 12.35 14.35
N ASN A 254 6.40 13.14 13.77
CA ASN A 254 5.57 12.70 12.66
C ASN A 254 6.42 12.50 11.41
N GLN A 255 6.21 11.39 10.72
CA GLN A 255 6.81 11.11 9.42
C GLN A 255 5.75 11.16 8.33
N LEU A 256 5.99 11.93 7.28
CA LEU A 256 5.07 12.05 6.15
C LEU A 256 5.33 10.93 5.14
N HIS A 257 4.31 10.11 4.89
CA HIS A 257 4.27 9.17 3.79
C HIS A 257 3.18 9.57 2.81
N ALA A 258 3.55 9.99 1.61
CA ALA A 258 2.62 10.36 0.56
C ALA A 258 2.95 9.61 -0.73
N ALA A 259 2.26 8.50 -0.99
CA ALA A 259 2.52 7.60 -2.11
C ALA A 259 1.43 7.69 -3.18
N ILE A 260 1.82 7.34 -4.42
CA ILE A 260 0.90 7.16 -5.54
C ILE A 260 1.06 5.76 -6.14
N VAL A 261 -0.06 5.13 -6.44
CA VAL A 261 -0.12 3.90 -7.25
C VAL A 261 -1.05 4.10 -8.42
N GLU A 262 -0.52 3.88 -9.62
CA GLU A 262 -1.26 3.91 -10.89
C GLU A 262 -1.29 2.51 -11.49
N ILE A 263 -2.48 1.99 -11.82
CA ILE A 263 -2.64 0.68 -12.46
C ILE A 263 -3.46 0.85 -13.73
N VAL A 264 -2.93 0.33 -14.84
CA VAL A 264 -3.61 0.27 -16.14
C VAL A 264 -3.86 -1.18 -16.50
N VAL A 265 -5.13 -1.52 -16.80
CA VAL A 265 -5.54 -2.88 -17.13
C VAL A 265 -6.23 -2.90 -18.48
N MET A 266 -5.61 -3.61 -19.46
CA MET A 266 -6.09 -3.70 -20.84
C MET A 266 -7.07 -4.88 -21.02
N ASP A 267 -7.47 -5.18 -22.26
CA ASP A 267 -8.46 -6.20 -22.59
C ASP A 267 -8.11 -7.58 -22.02
N ASN A 268 -9.06 -8.23 -21.34
CA ASN A 268 -8.91 -9.56 -20.73
C ASN A 268 -7.75 -9.68 -19.73
N ALA A 269 -7.15 -8.57 -19.30
CA ALA A 269 -6.07 -8.58 -18.32
C ALA A 269 -6.59 -8.58 -16.89
N GLU A 270 -5.81 -9.16 -15.97
CA GLU A 270 -6.13 -9.21 -14.53
C GLU A 270 -4.94 -8.76 -13.69
N VAL A 271 -5.21 -7.87 -12.74
CA VAL A 271 -4.26 -7.43 -11.73
C VAL A 271 -4.81 -7.74 -10.33
N LYS A 272 -4.02 -8.40 -9.51
CA LYS A 272 -4.22 -8.47 -8.06
C LYS A 272 -3.20 -7.60 -7.38
N TYR A 273 -3.65 -6.62 -6.64
CA TYR A 273 -2.78 -5.72 -5.88
C TYR A 273 -3.09 -5.84 -4.40
N SER A 274 -2.09 -6.25 -3.63
CA SER A 274 -2.22 -6.43 -2.20
C SER A 274 -1.29 -5.49 -1.44
N THR A 275 -1.72 -4.96 -0.30
CA THR A 275 -0.86 -4.22 0.64
C THR A 275 -0.98 -4.77 2.03
N VAL A 276 0.17 -4.90 2.70
CA VAL A 276 0.25 -5.12 4.15
C VAL A 276 1.10 -3.99 4.71
N GLN A 277 0.47 -3.10 5.47
CA GLN A 277 1.13 -1.93 6.04
C GLN A 277 1.26 -2.06 7.55
N ASN A 278 2.47 -1.83 8.02
CA ASN A 278 2.82 -1.82 9.42
C ASN A 278 3.67 -0.59 9.74
N TRP A 279 3.00 0.52 9.95
CA TRP A 279 3.64 1.77 10.29
C TRP A 279 3.75 1.97 11.81
N TYR A 280 4.56 2.92 12.23
CA TYR A 280 4.60 3.33 13.62
C TYR A 280 3.41 4.25 13.95
N PRO A 281 2.59 3.91 14.98
CA PRO A 281 1.35 4.64 15.29
C PRO A 281 1.53 5.91 16.10
N GLY A 282 2.72 6.20 16.59
CA GLY A 282 2.97 7.15 17.68
C GLY A 282 3.07 6.46 19.05
N ASP A 283 3.37 7.24 20.08
CA ASP A 283 3.45 6.75 21.46
C ASP A 283 2.07 6.57 22.11
N ALA A 284 2.06 6.19 23.40
CA ALA A 284 0.82 5.96 24.15
C ALA A 284 -0.01 7.24 24.32
N GLU A 285 0.61 8.42 24.25
CA GLU A 285 -0.02 9.74 24.33
C GLU A 285 -0.48 10.25 22.95
N GLY A 286 -0.20 9.49 21.87
CA GLY A 286 -0.53 9.86 20.48
C GLY A 286 0.45 10.83 19.83
N LYS A 287 1.68 10.95 20.37
CA LYS A 287 2.72 11.81 19.81
C LYS A 287 3.56 11.06 18.78
N GLY A 288 3.92 11.73 17.69
CA GLY A 288 4.71 11.14 16.60
C GLY A 288 3.87 10.24 15.70
N GLY A 289 4.54 9.29 15.06
CA GLY A 289 3.90 8.32 14.16
C GLY A 289 3.82 8.77 12.70
N VAL A 290 3.39 7.85 11.84
CA VAL A 290 3.34 8.07 10.39
C VAL A 290 2.03 8.70 9.98
N LEU A 291 2.10 9.76 9.17
CA LEU A 291 0.98 10.32 8.43
C LEU A 291 0.93 9.63 7.05
N ASN A 292 0.05 8.66 6.90
CA ASN A 292 -0.05 7.79 5.73
C ASN A 292 -1.13 8.30 4.75
N LEU A 293 -0.71 9.13 3.78
CA LEU A 293 -1.57 9.88 2.88
C LEU A 293 -1.39 9.38 1.44
N VAL A 294 -2.19 8.39 1.03
CA VAL A 294 -1.93 7.60 -0.19
C VAL A 294 -3.04 7.74 -1.23
N THR A 295 -2.63 7.91 -2.49
CA THR A 295 -3.53 7.93 -3.65
C THR A 295 -3.29 6.70 -4.52
N LYS A 296 -4.26 5.78 -4.58
CA LYS A 296 -4.20 4.58 -5.45
C LYS A 296 -5.36 4.60 -6.43
N ARG A 297 -5.06 4.43 -7.73
CA ARG A 297 -6.08 4.43 -8.80
C ARG A 297 -5.81 3.30 -9.78
N GLY A 298 -6.87 2.56 -10.13
CA GLY A 298 -6.89 1.60 -11.22
C GLY A 298 -7.80 2.05 -12.35
N ASP A 299 -7.30 2.02 -13.56
CA ASP A 299 -8.04 2.32 -14.79
C ASP A 299 -8.20 1.03 -15.61
N LEU A 300 -9.39 0.45 -15.55
CA LEU A 300 -9.77 -0.76 -16.27
C LEU A 300 -10.22 -0.35 -17.67
N ARG A 301 -9.24 -0.10 -18.55
CA ARG A 301 -9.48 0.39 -19.93
C ARG A 301 -10.06 -0.66 -20.83
N GLY A 302 -9.67 -1.92 -20.58
CA GLY A 302 -10.01 -3.04 -21.45
C GLY A 302 -11.34 -3.70 -21.17
N VAL A 303 -11.91 -4.33 -22.19
CA VAL A 303 -13.07 -5.22 -22.08
C VAL A 303 -12.69 -6.46 -21.27
N ASN A 304 -13.58 -6.95 -20.39
CA ASN A 304 -13.35 -8.07 -19.48
C ASN A 304 -12.13 -7.90 -18.55
N SER A 305 -11.62 -6.70 -18.38
CA SER A 305 -10.48 -6.44 -17.48
C SER A 305 -10.87 -6.62 -16.02
N LYS A 306 -9.91 -7.03 -15.17
CA LYS A 306 -10.17 -7.24 -13.76
C LYS A 306 -9.07 -6.63 -12.87
N LEU A 307 -9.49 -5.93 -11.80
CA LEU A 307 -8.60 -5.42 -10.76
C LEU A 307 -9.15 -5.76 -9.38
N SER A 308 -8.32 -6.40 -8.56
CA SER A 308 -8.61 -6.64 -7.15
C SER A 308 -7.63 -5.89 -6.26
N TRP A 309 -8.15 -5.04 -5.38
CA TRP A 309 -7.43 -4.43 -4.28
C TRP A 309 -7.63 -5.24 -3.00
N THR A 310 -6.55 -5.67 -2.35
CA THR A 310 -6.60 -6.26 -1.01
C THR A 310 -5.68 -5.47 -0.10
N GLN A 311 -6.17 -4.97 1.03
CA GLN A 311 -5.35 -4.18 1.94
C GLN A 311 -5.57 -4.54 3.40
N VAL A 312 -4.44 -4.59 4.12
CA VAL A 312 -4.36 -4.68 5.57
C VAL A 312 -3.61 -3.45 6.06
N GLU A 313 -4.35 -2.58 6.76
CA GLU A 313 -3.85 -1.31 7.28
C GLU A 313 -3.71 -1.42 8.79
N THR A 314 -2.46 -1.37 9.26
CA THR A 314 -2.15 -1.32 10.69
C THR A 314 -1.10 -0.27 10.97
N GLY A 315 -1.06 0.22 12.19
CA GLY A 315 -0.16 1.29 12.55
C GLY A 315 -0.64 2.64 11.96
N SER A 316 0.29 3.54 11.70
CA SER A 316 0.08 4.95 11.37
C SER A 316 -0.65 5.75 12.47
N ALA A 317 -0.20 6.97 12.73
CA ALA A 317 -0.97 7.90 13.53
C ALA A 317 -2.25 8.31 12.79
N ILE A 318 -2.11 8.59 11.50
CA ILE A 318 -3.21 8.91 10.60
C ILE A 318 -3.10 8.10 9.31
N THR A 319 -4.19 7.44 8.91
CA THR A 319 -4.32 6.81 7.58
C THR A 319 -5.44 7.49 6.81
N TRP A 320 -5.10 8.07 5.67
CA TRP A 320 -6.08 8.70 4.77
C TRP A 320 -5.89 8.19 3.34
N LYS A 321 -6.73 7.22 2.93
CA LYS A 321 -6.48 6.44 1.71
C LYS A 321 -7.74 5.84 1.11
N TYR A 322 -7.96 6.10 -0.18
CA TYR A 322 -9.09 5.54 -0.94
C TYR A 322 -8.62 4.95 -2.28
N PRO A 323 -8.21 3.68 -2.34
CA PRO A 323 -8.01 2.99 -3.61
C PRO A 323 -9.27 3.10 -4.48
N SER A 324 -9.11 3.34 -5.77
CA SER A 324 -10.27 3.47 -6.66
C SER A 324 -10.11 2.67 -7.93
N CYS A 325 -11.26 2.34 -8.55
CA CYS A 325 -11.33 1.72 -9.86
C CYS A 325 -12.24 2.53 -10.78
N VAL A 326 -11.75 2.80 -11.99
CA VAL A 326 -12.55 3.32 -13.08
C VAL A 326 -12.80 2.17 -14.06
N LEU A 327 -14.04 1.65 -14.09
CA LEU A 327 -14.46 0.52 -14.93
C LEU A 327 -14.91 1.06 -16.29
N ARG A 328 -13.95 1.28 -17.22
CA ARG A 328 -14.22 1.83 -18.56
C ARG A 328 -14.61 0.76 -19.57
N GLY A 329 -13.90 -0.37 -19.55
CA GLY A 329 -14.16 -1.47 -20.46
C GLY A 329 -15.48 -2.19 -20.12
N ASP A 330 -16.21 -2.63 -21.13
CA ASP A 330 -17.39 -3.44 -20.93
C ASP A 330 -17.04 -4.76 -20.21
N ASN A 331 -17.93 -5.25 -19.37
CA ASN A 331 -17.77 -6.45 -18.54
C ASN A 331 -16.59 -6.39 -17.56
N SER A 332 -15.98 -5.22 -17.33
CA SER A 332 -14.89 -5.10 -16.38
C SER A 332 -15.33 -5.34 -14.93
N VAL A 333 -14.42 -5.86 -14.11
CA VAL A 333 -14.68 -6.27 -12.72
C VAL A 333 -13.68 -5.62 -11.79
N ALA A 334 -14.18 -4.97 -10.74
CA ALA A 334 -13.34 -4.40 -9.68
C ALA A 334 -13.73 -5.00 -8.32
N GLU A 335 -12.72 -5.36 -7.53
CA GLU A 335 -12.92 -5.91 -6.19
C GLU A 335 -12.09 -5.11 -5.18
N PHE A 336 -12.65 -4.84 -4.02
CA PHE A 336 -11.98 -4.19 -2.91
C PHE A 336 -12.21 -4.97 -1.62
N TYR A 337 -11.13 -5.45 -1.03
CA TYR A 337 -11.10 -6.17 0.23
C TYR A 337 -10.18 -5.43 1.19
N SER A 338 -10.70 -5.01 2.34
CA SER A 338 -9.95 -4.18 3.28
C SER A 338 -10.18 -4.61 4.72
N VAL A 339 -9.11 -4.64 5.51
CA VAL A 339 -9.19 -4.57 6.95
C VAL A 339 -8.32 -3.43 7.46
N ALA A 340 -8.92 -2.54 8.25
CA ALA A 340 -8.23 -1.42 8.88
C ALA A 340 -8.34 -1.56 10.39
N VAL A 341 -7.20 -1.59 11.08
CA VAL A 341 -7.11 -1.69 12.54
C VAL A 341 -6.54 -0.41 13.12
N THR A 342 -7.26 0.17 14.03
CA THR A 342 -6.84 1.37 14.77
C THR A 342 -6.88 1.11 16.27
N ASN A 343 -5.90 1.66 16.99
CA ASN A 343 -5.77 1.55 18.43
C ASN A 343 -5.29 2.87 19.04
N ASN A 344 -5.36 3.02 20.35
CA ASN A 344 -4.94 4.23 21.08
C ASN A 344 -5.52 5.50 20.46
N HIS A 345 -4.68 6.41 19.95
CA HIS A 345 -5.07 7.69 19.35
C HIS A 345 -5.06 7.69 17.83
N GLN A 346 -4.94 6.50 17.19
CA GLN A 346 -4.90 6.41 15.74
C GLN A 346 -6.23 6.83 15.10
N GLU A 347 -6.12 7.46 13.95
CA GLU A 347 -7.28 7.84 13.14
C GLU A 347 -7.14 7.29 11.71
N ALA A 348 -8.18 6.67 11.20
CA ALA A 348 -8.23 6.18 9.83
C ALA A 348 -9.50 6.67 9.12
N ASP A 349 -9.34 7.28 7.96
CA ASP A 349 -10.41 7.50 6.99
C ASP A 349 -10.03 6.77 5.70
N THR A 350 -10.51 5.54 5.60
CA THR A 350 -10.19 4.61 4.51
C THR A 350 -11.45 4.28 3.70
N GLY A 351 -11.28 3.55 2.62
CA GLY A 351 -12.41 3.11 1.80
C GLY A 351 -12.04 3.00 0.34
N THR A 352 -13.04 3.18 -0.54
CA THR A 352 -12.82 3.00 -1.97
C THR A 352 -13.76 3.82 -2.84
N LYS A 353 -13.41 3.97 -4.11
CA LYS A 353 -14.27 4.58 -5.13
C LYS A 353 -14.41 3.63 -6.32
N MET A 354 -15.63 3.22 -6.65
CA MET A 354 -15.96 2.40 -7.81
C MET A 354 -16.75 3.22 -8.82
N ILE A 355 -16.15 3.50 -9.99
CA ILE A 355 -16.71 4.38 -11.01
C ILE A 355 -17.01 3.53 -12.26
N HIS A 356 -18.28 3.22 -12.47
CA HIS A 356 -18.78 2.42 -13.59
C HIS A 356 -19.06 3.32 -14.81
N ILE A 357 -18.37 3.04 -15.92
CA ILE A 357 -18.52 3.74 -17.21
C ILE A 357 -18.96 2.76 -18.30
N GLY A 358 -18.30 1.60 -18.39
CA GLY A 358 -18.63 0.54 -19.35
C GLY A 358 -19.92 -0.21 -18.98
N LYS A 359 -20.42 -1.01 -19.92
CA LYS A 359 -21.63 -1.83 -19.76
C LYS A 359 -21.32 -3.14 -19.03
N ASN A 360 -22.32 -3.70 -18.32
CA ASN A 360 -22.24 -4.96 -17.58
C ASN A 360 -21.09 -5.02 -16.57
N THR A 361 -20.61 -3.86 -16.11
CA THR A 361 -19.50 -3.77 -15.15
C THR A 361 -19.94 -4.23 -13.77
N ARG A 362 -19.01 -4.79 -13.01
CA ARG A 362 -19.27 -5.29 -11.65
C ARG A 362 -18.25 -4.80 -10.66
N SER A 363 -18.69 -4.42 -9.46
CA SER A 363 -17.80 -4.13 -8.35
C SER A 363 -18.27 -4.79 -7.04
N THR A 364 -17.30 -5.24 -6.24
CA THR A 364 -17.55 -5.81 -4.92
C THR A 364 -16.68 -5.08 -3.90
N ILE A 365 -17.27 -4.69 -2.79
CA ILE A 365 -16.59 -4.02 -1.69
C ILE A 365 -16.84 -4.80 -0.41
N ILE A 366 -15.77 -5.26 0.25
CA ILE A 366 -15.80 -5.86 1.59
C ILE A 366 -14.79 -5.10 2.43
N SER A 367 -15.29 -4.32 3.39
CA SER A 367 -14.46 -3.51 4.29
C SER A 367 -14.71 -3.88 5.74
N LYS A 368 -13.66 -4.19 6.48
CA LYS A 368 -13.70 -4.52 7.90
C LYS A 368 -12.92 -3.47 8.68
N GLY A 369 -13.60 -2.74 9.56
CA GLY A 369 -12.98 -1.79 10.49
C GLY A 369 -12.86 -2.40 11.88
N ILE A 370 -11.73 -2.22 12.55
CA ILE A 370 -11.53 -2.63 13.94
C ILE A 370 -10.98 -1.44 14.69
N SER A 371 -11.67 -1.02 15.74
CA SER A 371 -11.29 0.14 16.55
C SER A 371 -11.13 -0.25 18.00
N ALA A 372 -10.02 0.18 18.62
CA ALA A 372 -9.73 -0.06 20.04
C ALA A 372 -9.21 1.21 20.73
N GLY A 373 -9.15 1.21 22.05
CA GLY A 373 -8.66 2.35 22.83
C GLY A 373 -9.51 3.62 22.63
N LYS A 374 -8.89 4.70 22.15
CA LYS A 374 -9.54 6.00 21.83
C LYS A 374 -9.58 6.27 20.33
N SER A 375 -9.25 5.27 19.52
CA SER A 375 -9.08 5.44 18.07
C SER A 375 -10.40 5.69 17.33
N GLN A 376 -10.28 6.27 16.13
CA GLN A 376 -11.40 6.55 15.24
C GLN A 376 -11.15 5.87 13.90
N ASN A 377 -12.08 5.03 13.44
CA ASN A 377 -11.98 4.33 12.16
C ASN A 377 -13.19 4.68 11.29
N SER A 378 -12.92 5.24 10.13
CA SER A 378 -13.93 5.68 9.18
C SER A 378 -13.79 4.93 7.87
N TYR A 379 -14.91 4.42 7.37
CA TYR A 379 -15.05 3.94 6.00
C TYR A 379 -15.76 4.98 5.15
N ARG A 380 -15.18 5.33 4.00
CA ARG A 380 -15.78 6.23 3.01
C ARG A 380 -15.86 5.55 1.65
N GLY A 381 -17.07 5.31 1.15
CA GLY A 381 -17.30 4.62 -0.11
C GLY A 381 -18.01 5.50 -1.14
N LEU A 382 -17.48 5.57 -2.37
CA LEU A 382 -18.17 6.14 -3.51
C LEU A 382 -18.48 5.04 -4.54
N VAL A 383 -19.74 4.87 -4.87
CA VAL A 383 -20.17 4.10 -6.02
C VAL A 383 -20.86 5.03 -7.02
N ARG A 384 -20.23 5.23 -8.17
CA ARG A 384 -20.78 6.05 -9.25
C ARG A 384 -21.11 5.19 -10.46
N VAL A 385 -22.32 5.31 -10.98
CA VAL A 385 -22.75 4.65 -12.21
C VAL A 385 -23.09 5.71 -13.25
N GLY A 386 -22.29 5.75 -14.32
CA GLY A 386 -22.48 6.70 -15.43
C GLY A 386 -23.73 6.39 -16.26
N LYS A 387 -24.22 7.35 -17.02
CA LYS A 387 -25.44 7.23 -17.85
C LYS A 387 -25.38 6.08 -18.86
N GLN A 388 -24.18 5.71 -19.35
CA GLN A 388 -24.00 4.67 -20.37
C GLN A 388 -23.62 3.30 -19.79
N ALA A 389 -23.47 3.20 -18.46
CA ALA A 389 -23.08 1.98 -17.76
C ALA A 389 -24.29 1.04 -17.55
N ASP A 390 -24.85 0.53 -18.64
CA ASP A 390 -25.99 -0.37 -18.61
C ASP A 390 -25.66 -1.65 -17.83
N ASN A 391 -26.61 -2.13 -17.01
CA ASN A 391 -26.52 -3.34 -16.20
C ASN A 391 -25.32 -3.35 -15.22
N ALA A 392 -24.81 -2.19 -14.81
CA ALA A 392 -23.78 -2.11 -13.79
C ALA A 392 -24.29 -2.69 -12.46
N ARG A 393 -23.43 -3.43 -11.76
CA ARG A 393 -23.76 -4.03 -10.46
C ARG A 393 -22.69 -3.70 -9.43
N ASN A 394 -23.13 -3.30 -8.24
CA ASN A 394 -22.27 -3.14 -7.08
C ASN A 394 -22.87 -3.86 -5.88
N SER A 395 -22.02 -4.54 -5.09
CA SER A 395 -22.36 -5.03 -3.76
C SER A 395 -21.30 -4.52 -2.78
N SER A 396 -21.72 -3.85 -1.71
CA SER A 396 -20.86 -3.27 -0.68
C SER A 396 -21.28 -3.75 0.70
N SER A 397 -20.33 -4.33 1.43
CA SER A 397 -20.47 -4.70 2.85
C SER A 397 -19.38 -4.02 3.66
N CYS A 398 -19.78 -3.21 4.66
CA CYS A 398 -18.90 -2.42 5.50
C CYS A 398 -19.20 -2.72 6.96
N ASP A 399 -18.35 -3.54 7.59
CA ASP A 399 -18.55 -3.97 8.97
C ASP A 399 -17.51 -3.35 9.89
N SER A 400 -17.93 -2.96 11.09
CA SER A 400 -17.06 -2.39 12.11
C SER A 400 -17.17 -3.15 13.43
N LEU A 401 -16.02 -3.44 14.05
CA LEU A 401 -15.90 -4.07 15.35
C LEU A 401 -15.27 -3.11 16.36
N LEU A 402 -15.95 -2.85 17.46
CA LEU A 402 -15.48 -1.97 18.53
C LEU A 402 -14.95 -2.78 19.71
N LEU A 403 -13.72 -2.49 20.13
CA LEU A 403 -13.04 -3.06 21.28
C LEU A 403 -12.87 -1.98 22.36
N GLY A 404 -13.89 -1.81 23.20
CA GLY A 404 -13.90 -0.81 24.25
C GLY A 404 -15.03 0.23 24.09
N SER A 405 -14.99 1.26 24.94
CA SER A 405 -16.06 2.25 25.06
C SER A 405 -15.70 3.66 24.54
N GLN A 406 -14.42 3.91 24.23
CA GLN A 406 -13.94 5.24 23.82
C GLN A 406 -13.55 5.29 22.34
N CYS A 407 -13.48 4.14 21.66
CA CYS A 407 -13.21 4.09 20.22
C CYS A 407 -14.48 4.34 19.40
N GLY A 408 -14.29 4.79 18.16
CA GLY A 408 -15.39 5.09 17.23
C GLY A 408 -15.27 4.37 15.89
N ALA A 409 -16.42 4.12 15.27
CA ALA A 409 -16.53 3.66 13.89
C ALA A 409 -17.55 4.51 13.14
N HIS A 410 -17.18 4.93 11.93
CA HIS A 410 -17.99 5.83 11.11
C HIS A 410 -18.07 5.29 9.68
N THR A 411 -19.24 5.45 9.04
CA THR A 411 -19.45 5.01 7.66
C THR A 411 -20.08 6.13 6.85
N PHE A 412 -19.41 6.50 5.74
CA PHE A 412 -19.83 7.57 4.82
C PHE A 412 -20.06 7.00 3.41
N PRO A 413 -21.20 6.34 3.16
CA PRO A 413 -21.53 5.85 1.83
C PRO A 413 -22.01 7.01 0.95
N TYR A 414 -21.52 7.05 -0.30
CA TYR A 414 -22.01 7.96 -1.31
C TYR A 414 -22.32 7.20 -2.61
N MET A 415 -23.56 7.28 -3.06
CA MET A 415 -24.04 6.59 -4.26
C MET A 415 -24.58 7.61 -5.26
N ASP A 416 -23.91 7.68 -6.43
CA ASP A 416 -24.22 8.60 -7.52
C ASP A 416 -24.64 7.80 -8.77
N ILE A 417 -25.94 7.45 -8.87
CA ILE A 417 -26.46 6.51 -9.84
C ILE A 417 -27.22 7.25 -10.94
N HIS A 418 -26.71 7.21 -12.17
CA HIS A 418 -27.28 7.88 -13.33
C HIS A 418 -27.87 6.91 -14.39
N ASN A 419 -27.98 5.61 -14.10
CA ASN A 419 -28.52 4.61 -14.98
C ASN A 419 -29.55 3.74 -14.26
N ASN A 420 -30.76 3.59 -14.82
CA ASN A 420 -31.89 2.89 -14.20
C ASN A 420 -31.83 1.35 -14.34
N THR A 421 -30.87 0.81 -15.11
CA THR A 421 -30.62 -0.64 -15.20
C THR A 421 -29.59 -1.11 -14.16
N ALA A 422 -29.01 -0.20 -13.40
CA ALA A 422 -28.02 -0.52 -12.39
C ALA A 422 -28.64 -1.17 -11.15
N THR A 423 -27.92 -2.11 -10.55
CA THR A 423 -28.23 -2.68 -9.24
C THR A 423 -27.09 -2.33 -8.27
N VAL A 424 -27.41 -1.59 -7.21
CA VAL A 424 -26.44 -1.17 -6.21
C VAL A 424 -26.96 -1.53 -4.83
N GLU A 425 -26.16 -2.30 -4.09
CA GLU A 425 -26.46 -2.77 -2.75
C GLU A 425 -25.41 -2.27 -1.78
N HIS A 426 -25.84 -1.80 -0.61
CA HIS A 426 -24.94 -1.39 0.47
C HIS A 426 -25.48 -1.87 1.81
N GLU A 427 -24.65 -2.56 2.55
CA GLU A 427 -24.89 -2.97 3.93
C GLU A 427 -23.77 -2.45 4.82
N ALA A 428 -24.13 -1.94 5.98
CA ALA A 428 -23.18 -1.52 7.00
C ALA A 428 -23.60 -2.02 8.38
N THR A 429 -22.67 -2.63 9.09
CA THR A 429 -22.92 -3.13 10.46
C THR A 429 -21.86 -2.59 11.41
N THR A 430 -22.25 -2.35 12.66
CA THR A 430 -21.33 -2.01 13.75
C THR A 430 -21.68 -2.86 14.95
N SER A 431 -20.68 -3.57 15.45
CA SER A 431 -20.82 -4.43 16.63
C SER A 431 -19.74 -4.15 17.66
N LYS A 432 -20.03 -4.41 18.91
CA LYS A 432 -19.02 -4.50 19.98
C LYS A 432 -18.58 -5.94 20.13
N ILE A 433 -17.37 -6.14 20.65
CA ILE A 433 -16.91 -7.48 21.03
C ILE A 433 -17.90 -8.10 22.05
N ASN A 434 -18.22 -9.35 21.84
CA ASN A 434 -19.21 -10.03 22.69
C ASN A 434 -18.54 -10.51 23.99
N GLU A 435 -18.94 -9.91 25.11
CA GLU A 435 -18.44 -10.25 26.45
C GLU A 435 -18.73 -11.71 26.83
N ASP A 436 -19.83 -12.29 26.37
CA ASP A 436 -20.17 -13.72 26.63
C ASP A 436 -19.17 -14.63 25.88
N GLN A 437 -18.75 -14.25 24.68
CA GLN A 437 -17.72 -15.00 23.95
C GLN A 437 -16.36 -14.92 24.65
N LEU A 438 -15.98 -13.78 25.17
CA LEU A 438 -14.76 -13.61 25.95
C LEU A 438 -14.82 -14.43 27.23
N PHE A 439 -15.95 -14.36 27.98
CA PHE A 439 -16.16 -15.14 29.15
C PHE A 439 -16.07 -16.65 28.86
N TYR A 440 -16.70 -17.12 27.80
CA TYR A 440 -16.64 -18.52 27.37
C TYR A 440 -15.21 -19.00 27.08
N CYS A 441 -14.39 -18.17 26.40
CA CYS A 441 -12.98 -18.45 26.17
C CYS A 441 -12.19 -18.52 27.47
N ASN A 442 -12.40 -17.55 28.38
CA ASN A 442 -11.71 -17.48 29.66
C ASN A 442 -12.03 -18.69 30.54
N GLN A 443 -13.28 -19.19 30.53
CA GLN A 443 -13.67 -20.42 31.25
C GLN A 443 -12.94 -21.68 30.75
N ARG A 444 -12.34 -21.62 29.56
CA ARG A 444 -11.52 -22.69 28.95
C ARG A 444 -10.02 -22.48 29.10
N GLY A 445 -9.62 -21.49 29.88
CA GLY A 445 -8.23 -21.20 30.17
C GLY A 445 -7.53 -20.40 29.04
N ILE A 446 -8.29 -19.87 28.07
CA ILE A 446 -7.75 -18.95 27.06
C ILE A 446 -7.72 -17.54 27.66
N SER A 447 -6.57 -16.87 27.62
CA SER A 447 -6.47 -15.50 28.14
C SER A 447 -7.37 -14.53 27.35
N THR A 448 -7.73 -13.40 27.96
CA THR A 448 -8.57 -12.40 27.29
C THR A 448 -7.89 -11.89 26.02
N GLU A 449 -6.59 -11.66 26.05
CA GLU A 449 -5.82 -11.20 24.88
C GLU A 449 -5.82 -12.22 23.73
N GLU A 450 -5.60 -13.52 24.06
CA GLU A 450 -5.69 -14.59 23.06
C GLU A 450 -7.11 -14.71 22.49
N ALA A 451 -8.14 -14.59 23.33
CA ALA A 451 -9.54 -14.63 22.90
C ALA A 451 -9.87 -13.48 21.94
N VAL A 452 -9.43 -12.27 22.25
CA VAL A 452 -9.57 -11.09 21.36
C VAL A 452 -8.86 -11.34 20.03
N GLY A 453 -7.62 -11.82 20.05
CA GLY A 453 -6.86 -12.20 18.86
C GLY A 453 -7.60 -13.21 17.97
N LEU A 454 -8.20 -14.25 18.57
CA LEU A 454 -8.99 -15.25 17.84
C LEU A 454 -10.24 -14.64 17.19
N ILE A 455 -10.98 -13.81 17.92
CA ILE A 455 -12.20 -13.15 17.42
C ILE A 455 -11.86 -12.20 16.28
N VAL A 456 -10.82 -11.38 16.42
CA VAL A 456 -10.37 -10.41 15.41
C VAL A 456 -9.88 -11.11 14.16
N ASN A 457 -9.07 -12.16 14.28
CA ASN A 457 -8.62 -12.94 13.14
C ASN A 457 -9.78 -13.64 12.42
N GLY A 458 -10.77 -14.15 13.18
CA GLY A 458 -12.01 -14.69 12.62
C GLY A 458 -12.82 -13.64 11.85
N TYR A 459 -12.93 -12.44 12.40
CA TYR A 459 -13.62 -11.31 11.78
C TYR A 459 -12.96 -10.83 10.48
N ALA A 460 -11.62 -10.80 10.43
CA ALA A 460 -10.84 -10.37 9.27
C ALA A 460 -10.66 -11.48 8.20
N LYS A 461 -11.07 -12.73 8.49
CA LYS A 461 -10.76 -13.92 7.69
C LYS A 461 -11.07 -13.78 6.19
N ASP A 462 -12.18 -13.16 5.83
CA ASP A 462 -12.61 -13.02 4.43
C ASP A 462 -11.63 -12.16 3.62
N VAL A 463 -11.01 -11.16 4.25
CA VAL A 463 -9.97 -10.31 3.64
C VAL A 463 -8.63 -11.04 3.63
N LEU A 464 -8.24 -11.63 4.76
CA LEU A 464 -6.95 -12.32 4.89
C LEU A 464 -6.80 -13.50 3.91
N ASN A 465 -7.89 -14.22 3.62
CA ASN A 465 -7.91 -15.30 2.64
C ASN A 465 -7.68 -14.84 1.17
N LYS A 466 -7.68 -13.53 0.91
CA LYS A 466 -7.37 -12.97 -0.42
C LYS A 466 -5.88 -12.72 -0.62
N LEU A 467 -5.13 -12.67 0.47
CA LEU A 467 -3.67 -12.51 0.45
C LEU A 467 -2.97 -13.82 0.07
N PRO A 468 -1.79 -13.77 -0.57
CA PRO A 468 -0.88 -14.91 -0.62
C PRO A 468 -0.59 -15.44 0.78
N MET A 469 -0.37 -16.77 0.91
CA MET A 469 -0.35 -17.46 2.21
C MET A 469 0.72 -16.88 3.17
N GLU A 470 1.91 -16.56 2.67
CA GLU A 470 3.01 -15.99 3.47
C GLU A 470 2.60 -14.65 4.09
N PHE A 471 1.95 -13.80 3.30
CA PHE A 471 1.49 -12.47 3.74
C PHE A 471 0.24 -12.53 4.60
N ALA A 472 -0.62 -13.53 4.41
CA ALA A 472 -1.75 -13.77 5.30
C ALA A 472 -1.30 -14.09 6.73
N VAL A 473 -0.22 -14.86 6.90
CA VAL A 473 0.37 -15.18 8.21
C VAL A 473 0.97 -13.92 8.86
N GLU A 474 1.69 -13.11 8.08
CA GLU A 474 2.23 -11.83 8.56
C GLU A 474 1.09 -10.89 8.99
N ALA A 475 0.07 -10.73 8.16
CA ALA A 475 -1.09 -9.90 8.47
C ALA A 475 -1.83 -10.37 9.73
N GLN A 476 -2.02 -11.68 9.93
CA GLN A 476 -2.62 -12.22 11.15
C GLN A 476 -1.84 -11.86 12.40
N LYS A 477 -0.51 -11.92 12.36
CA LYS A 477 0.35 -11.49 13.47
C LYS A 477 0.22 -10.00 13.74
N LEU A 478 0.24 -9.18 12.67
CA LEU A 478 0.08 -7.73 12.79
C LEU A 478 -1.24 -7.35 13.45
N LEU A 479 -2.33 -8.00 13.08
CA LEU A 479 -3.65 -7.78 13.71
C LEU A 479 -3.62 -8.08 15.20
N SER A 480 -2.96 -9.17 15.62
CA SER A 480 -2.85 -9.53 17.03
C SER A 480 -1.98 -8.53 17.81
N VAL A 481 -0.79 -8.19 17.29
CA VAL A 481 0.15 -7.25 17.95
C VAL A 481 -0.44 -5.84 18.03
N SER A 482 -1.14 -5.38 16.99
CA SER A 482 -1.74 -4.03 16.99
C SER A 482 -2.81 -3.83 18.06
N LEU A 483 -3.30 -4.90 18.65
CA LEU A 483 -4.35 -4.90 19.68
C LEU A 483 -3.86 -5.36 21.05
N GLU A 484 -2.57 -5.65 21.24
CA GLU A 484 -2.00 -5.97 22.54
C GLU A 484 -2.22 -4.79 23.52
N GLY A 485 -2.62 -5.11 24.75
CA GLY A 485 -2.88 -4.13 25.81
C GLY A 485 -4.20 -3.33 25.66
N THR A 486 -5.08 -3.67 24.70
CA THR A 486 -6.33 -2.93 24.48
C THR A 486 -7.51 -3.40 25.34
N VAL A 487 -7.37 -4.56 25.95
CA VAL A 487 -8.40 -5.19 26.78
C VAL A 487 -7.82 -5.39 28.17
N GLY A 488 -8.01 -4.40 29.04
CA GLY A 488 -7.66 -4.43 30.46
C GLY A 488 -8.79 -3.85 31.28
#